data_3de2f80c63915446eb3fb414c159bb71
#
_entry.id   3de2f80c63915446eb3fb414c159bb71
#
_cell.length_a   1.000
_cell.length_b   1.000
_cell.length_c   1.000
_cell.angle_alpha   90.00
_cell.angle_beta   90.00
_cell.angle_gamma   90.00
#
_symmetry.space_group_name_H-M   'P 1'
#
loop_
_entity.id
_entity.type
_entity.pdbx_description
1 polymer ?
#
loop_
_entity_poly.entity_id
_entity_poly.type
_entity_poly.pdbx_seq_one_letter_code
_entity_poly.pdbx_strand_id
1 'polypeptide(L)'
;MKLVTFVALALLVHGPLSPFLPTAFEATLLYYARLYPAWLLALVGTLSASVAEGVNYRLVDWATGFPKLARLAHRPGVRWSVAAFQRAPFWTTAIVILSPIPDSAVRVLAPLARYPLPKFLGAVALGRFPRLLLIAGVGGLVPVPTWGLLGGGVALVGLAAGRHHVASAFRWLRARYRDLHAVSVAGFRL
;
A
#
# COMPACT_ATOMS: atom_id res chain seq x y z
N MET A 1 2.89 23.18 16.88
CA MET A 1 1.86 23.01 15.84
C MET A 1 2.31 22.12 14.67
N LYS A 2 3.48 22.33 14.05
CA LYS A 2 3.92 21.56 12.85
C LYS A 2 3.99 20.03 13.03
N LEU A 3 4.46 19.54 14.19
CA LEU A 3 4.53 18.09 14.45
C LEU A 3 3.14 17.45 14.60
N VAL A 4 2.19 18.17 15.20
CA VAL A 4 0.79 17.70 15.29
C VAL A 4 0.16 17.57 13.90
N THR A 5 0.45 18.52 13.01
CA THR A 5 0.02 18.45 11.61
C THR A 5 0.63 17.24 10.90
N PHE A 6 1.91 16.94 11.15
CA PHE A 6 2.56 15.74 10.62
C PHE A 6 1.87 14.44 11.10
N VAL A 7 1.55 14.35 12.40
CA VAL A 7 0.82 13.20 12.96
C VAL A 7 -0.56 13.05 12.30
N ALA A 8 -1.31 14.17 12.19
CA ALA A 8 -2.63 14.15 11.56
C ALA A 8 -2.56 13.71 10.09
N LEU A 9 -1.60 14.21 9.34
CA LEU A 9 -1.36 13.78 7.96
C LEU A 9 -0.94 12.30 7.88
N ALA A 10 -0.07 11.85 8.79
CA ALA A 10 0.34 10.46 8.86
C ALA A 10 -0.86 9.53 9.11
N LEU A 11 -1.72 9.86 10.06
CA LEU A 11 -2.95 9.10 10.35
C LEU A 11 -3.92 9.10 9.16
N LEU A 12 -4.12 10.25 8.53
CA LEU A 12 -5.02 10.39 7.38
C LEU A 12 -4.55 9.57 6.19
N VAL A 13 -3.27 9.69 5.82
CA VAL A 13 -2.69 9.04 4.63
C VAL A 13 -2.52 7.54 4.82
N HIS A 14 -2.20 7.06 6.02
CA HIS A 14 -2.12 5.63 6.32
C HIS A 14 -3.47 5.00 6.68
N GLY A 15 -4.50 5.82 6.92
CA GLY A 15 -5.86 5.40 7.22
C GLY A 15 -6.64 4.96 5.97
N PRO A 16 -7.96 5.16 5.96
CA PRO A 16 -8.84 4.73 4.87
C PRO A 16 -8.52 5.29 3.49
N LEU A 17 -7.81 6.43 3.44
CA LEU A 17 -7.38 7.08 2.19
C LEU A 17 -6.08 6.52 1.60
N SER A 18 -5.40 5.63 2.31
CA SER A 18 -4.13 5.03 1.90
C SER A 18 -4.13 4.44 0.47
N PRO A 19 -5.19 3.80 -0.05
CA PRO A 19 -5.19 3.29 -1.41
C PRO A 19 -5.13 4.37 -2.49
N PHE A 20 -5.52 5.62 -2.15
CA PHE A 20 -5.61 6.75 -3.08
C PHE A 20 -4.37 7.64 -3.07
N LEU A 21 -3.57 7.59 -1.99
CA LEU A 21 -2.45 8.50 -1.77
C LEU A 21 -1.16 7.77 -1.36
N PRO A 22 -0.69 6.75 -2.12
CA PRO A 22 0.40 5.88 -1.69
C PRO A 22 1.73 6.61 -1.46
N THR A 23 1.96 7.75 -2.11
CA THR A 23 3.22 8.51 -2.07
C THR A 23 3.12 9.85 -1.34
N ALA A 24 1.90 10.25 -0.93
CA ALA A 24 1.69 11.54 -0.27
C ALA A 24 2.39 11.60 1.09
N PHE A 25 2.53 10.47 1.77
CA PHE A 25 3.22 10.41 3.05
C PHE A 25 4.73 10.57 2.89
N GLU A 26 5.35 9.94 1.91
CA GLU A 26 6.78 10.09 1.62
C GLU A 26 7.12 11.54 1.28
N ALA A 27 6.31 12.21 0.47
CA ALA A 27 6.48 13.63 0.16
C ALA A 27 6.36 14.51 1.41
N THR A 28 5.38 14.23 2.27
CA THR A 28 5.22 14.91 3.57
C THR A 28 6.43 14.67 4.45
N LEU A 29 6.92 13.44 4.55
CA LEU A 29 8.09 13.07 5.34
C LEU A 29 9.35 13.82 4.88
N LEU A 30 9.60 13.91 3.57
CA LEU A 30 10.72 14.64 2.98
C LEU A 30 10.64 16.14 3.30
N TYR A 31 9.45 16.74 3.28
CA TYR A 31 9.26 18.12 3.68
C TYR A 31 9.60 18.37 5.16
N TYR A 32 9.11 17.49 6.05
CA TYR A 32 9.33 17.62 7.49
C TYR A 32 10.75 17.23 7.91
N ALA A 33 11.48 16.44 7.13
CA ALA A 33 12.88 16.07 7.37
C ALA A 33 13.83 17.28 7.41
N ARG A 34 13.40 18.42 6.89
CA ARG A 34 14.13 19.70 7.00
C ARG A 34 13.90 20.43 8.32
N LEU A 35 12.86 20.07 9.05
CA LEU A 35 12.40 20.76 10.25
C LEU A 35 12.69 19.97 11.52
N TYR A 36 12.82 18.66 11.40
CA TYR A 36 12.96 17.74 12.52
C TYR A 36 13.99 16.66 12.23
N PRO A 37 14.67 16.10 13.25
CA PRO A 37 15.61 15.01 13.06
C PRO A 37 14.93 13.75 12.52
N ALA A 38 15.61 13.02 11.63
CA ALA A 38 15.08 11.87 10.91
C ALA A 38 14.55 10.77 11.85
N TRP A 39 15.25 10.49 12.96
CA TRP A 39 14.82 9.50 13.93
C TRP A 39 13.48 9.81 14.60
N LEU A 40 13.25 11.11 14.90
CA LEU A 40 11.99 11.58 15.50
C LEU A 40 10.82 11.42 14.54
N LEU A 41 11.02 11.80 13.27
CA LEU A 41 10.02 11.65 12.23
C LEU A 41 9.73 10.17 11.94
N ALA A 42 10.77 9.33 11.92
CA ALA A 42 10.60 7.89 11.74
C ALA A 42 9.81 7.27 12.90
N LEU A 43 10.12 7.66 14.15
CA LEU A 43 9.40 7.16 15.33
C LEU A 43 7.93 7.60 15.31
N VAL A 44 7.69 8.91 15.21
CA VAL A 44 6.33 9.47 15.22
C VAL A 44 5.52 8.97 14.01
N GLY A 45 6.14 8.93 12.82
CA GLY A 45 5.50 8.40 11.62
C GLY A 45 5.14 6.92 11.74
N THR A 46 6.03 6.11 12.32
CA THR A 46 5.77 4.68 12.57
C THR A 46 4.65 4.47 13.56
N LEU A 47 4.63 5.21 14.68
CA LEU A 47 3.56 5.11 15.68
C LEU A 47 2.21 5.52 15.07
N SER A 48 2.15 6.66 14.39
CA SER A 48 0.94 7.13 13.72
C SER A 48 0.43 6.12 12.68
N ALA A 49 1.34 5.61 11.86
CA ALA A 49 1.00 4.60 10.86
C ALA A 49 0.53 3.28 11.51
N SER A 50 1.14 2.85 12.61
CA SER A 50 0.72 1.63 13.33
C SER A 50 -0.69 1.78 13.90
N VAL A 51 -1.05 2.95 14.41
CA VAL A 51 -2.43 3.24 14.86
C VAL A 51 -3.41 3.14 13.68
N ALA A 52 -3.08 3.77 12.55
CA ALA A 52 -3.91 3.71 11.35
C ALA A 52 -4.06 2.27 10.81
N GLU A 53 -2.97 1.48 10.80
CA GLU A 53 -3.01 0.08 10.41
C GLU A 53 -3.84 -0.78 11.38
N GLY A 54 -3.82 -0.47 12.68
CA GLY A 54 -4.69 -1.12 13.65
C GLY A 54 -6.18 -0.87 13.36
N VAL A 55 -6.53 0.35 12.98
CA VAL A 55 -7.90 0.70 12.54
C VAL A 55 -8.24 -0.04 11.24
N ASN A 56 -7.36 -0.01 10.24
CA ASN A 56 -7.57 -0.71 8.97
C ASN A 56 -7.75 -2.22 9.19
N TYR A 57 -6.92 -2.82 10.04
CA TYR A 57 -7.04 -4.24 10.40
C TYR A 57 -8.43 -4.55 10.95
N ARG A 58 -8.92 -3.76 11.92
CA ARG A 58 -10.25 -3.95 12.53
C ARG A 58 -11.37 -3.75 11.50
N LEU A 59 -11.23 -2.77 10.60
CA LEU A 59 -12.21 -2.53 9.54
C LEU A 59 -12.28 -3.71 8.56
N VAL A 60 -11.14 -4.26 8.15
CA VAL A 60 -11.11 -5.43 7.26
C VAL A 60 -11.65 -6.66 7.97
N ASP A 61 -11.25 -6.90 9.23
CA ASP A 61 -11.76 -8.01 10.04
C ASP A 61 -13.29 -7.95 10.18
N TRP A 62 -13.83 -6.78 10.52
CA TRP A 62 -15.27 -6.55 10.57
C TRP A 62 -15.93 -6.76 9.19
N ALA A 63 -15.32 -6.25 8.12
CA ALA A 63 -15.82 -6.38 6.76
C ALA A 63 -15.88 -7.85 6.28
N THR A 64 -14.99 -8.74 6.77
CA THR A 64 -15.04 -10.17 6.43
C THR A 64 -16.27 -10.89 7.00
N GLY A 65 -16.96 -10.30 7.97
CA GLY A 65 -18.25 -10.78 8.46
C GLY A 65 -19.39 -10.64 7.45
N PHE A 66 -19.27 -9.81 6.41
CA PHE A 66 -20.30 -9.66 5.39
C PHE A 66 -20.28 -10.81 4.37
N PRO A 67 -21.46 -11.38 3.99
CA PRO A 67 -21.52 -12.56 3.10
C PRO A 67 -20.85 -12.40 1.73
N LYS A 68 -20.82 -11.17 1.20
CA LYS A 68 -20.16 -10.89 -0.09
C LYS A 68 -18.65 -10.99 0.00
N LEU A 69 -18.04 -10.48 1.08
CA LEU A 69 -16.58 -10.52 1.30
C LEU A 69 -16.12 -11.90 1.80
N ALA A 70 -16.94 -12.56 2.61
CA ALA A 70 -16.69 -13.95 3.00
C ALA A 70 -16.57 -14.87 1.77
N ARG A 71 -17.45 -14.73 0.76
CA ARG A 71 -17.36 -15.48 -0.50
C ARG A 71 -16.06 -15.20 -1.28
N LEU A 72 -15.55 -13.96 -1.25
CA LEU A 72 -14.27 -13.63 -1.87
C LEU A 72 -13.09 -14.31 -1.15
N ALA A 73 -13.12 -14.38 0.18
CA ALA A 73 -12.12 -15.06 0.98
C ALA A 73 -12.00 -16.58 0.65
N HIS A 74 -13.11 -17.20 0.22
CA HIS A 74 -13.13 -18.62 -0.16
C HIS A 74 -12.65 -18.90 -1.60
N ARG A 75 -12.32 -17.89 -2.41
CA ARG A 75 -11.76 -18.10 -3.75
C ARG A 75 -10.40 -18.82 -3.68
N PRO A 76 -10.12 -19.79 -4.58
CA PRO A 76 -8.90 -20.61 -4.52
C PRO A 76 -7.60 -19.78 -4.44
N GLY A 77 -7.50 -18.70 -5.24
CA GLY A 77 -6.34 -17.80 -5.22
C GLY A 77 -6.15 -17.07 -3.88
N VAL A 78 -7.24 -16.62 -3.25
CA VAL A 78 -7.17 -15.96 -1.92
C VAL A 78 -6.78 -16.96 -0.85
N ARG A 79 -7.35 -18.16 -0.86
CA ARG A 79 -6.99 -19.24 0.08
C ARG A 79 -5.51 -19.63 -0.04
N TRP A 80 -5.00 -19.74 -1.25
CA TRP A 80 -3.58 -20.01 -1.48
C TRP A 80 -2.70 -18.87 -0.90
N SER A 81 -3.05 -17.62 -1.17
CA SER A 81 -2.32 -16.45 -0.65
C SER A 81 -2.35 -16.40 0.88
N VAL A 82 -3.48 -16.70 1.52
CA VAL A 82 -3.60 -16.78 2.98
C VAL A 82 -2.72 -17.92 3.53
N ALA A 83 -2.76 -19.12 2.92
CA ALA A 83 -1.93 -20.24 3.33
C ALA A 83 -0.42 -19.96 3.17
N ALA A 84 -0.02 -19.29 2.08
CA ALA A 84 1.36 -18.84 1.89
C ALA A 84 1.78 -17.82 2.94
N PHE A 85 0.93 -16.82 3.24
CA PHE A 85 1.17 -15.81 4.26
C PHE A 85 1.32 -16.44 5.67
N GLN A 86 0.50 -17.46 6.01
CA GLN A 86 0.51 -18.12 7.32
C GLN A 86 1.82 -18.87 7.62
N ARG A 87 2.66 -19.16 6.62
CA ARG A 87 3.96 -19.82 6.83
C ARG A 87 4.96 -18.95 7.58
N ALA A 88 4.96 -17.63 7.31
CA ALA A 88 5.86 -16.69 7.94
C ALA A 88 5.23 -15.29 8.03
N PRO A 89 4.10 -15.11 8.73
CA PRO A 89 3.30 -13.89 8.66
C PRO A 89 4.04 -12.65 9.18
N PHE A 90 4.84 -12.79 10.23
CA PHE A 90 5.63 -11.70 10.79
C PHE A 90 6.66 -11.17 9.80
N TRP A 91 7.51 -12.05 9.28
CA TRP A 91 8.58 -11.67 8.37
C TRP A 91 8.05 -11.22 7.01
N THR A 92 7.01 -11.86 6.48
CA THR A 92 6.35 -11.42 5.26
C THR A 92 5.82 -9.99 5.40
N THR A 93 5.17 -9.68 6.53
CA THR A 93 4.69 -8.33 6.82
C THR A 93 5.83 -7.33 6.92
N ALA A 94 6.87 -7.63 7.71
CA ALA A 94 7.99 -6.72 7.94
C ALA A 94 8.76 -6.44 6.63
N ILE A 95 9.05 -7.47 5.83
CA ILE A 95 9.81 -7.35 4.57
C ILE A 95 8.99 -6.60 3.51
N VAL A 96 7.70 -6.89 3.36
CA VAL A 96 6.85 -6.20 2.40
C VAL A 96 6.74 -4.70 2.74
N ILE A 97 6.59 -4.36 4.03
CA ILE A 97 6.49 -2.96 4.45
C ILE A 97 7.83 -2.22 4.34
N LEU A 98 8.95 -2.91 4.56
CA LEU A 98 10.29 -2.36 4.36
C LEU A 98 10.58 -2.09 2.87
N SER A 99 10.08 -2.96 1.99
CA SER A 99 10.30 -2.87 0.55
C SER A 99 9.42 -1.78 -0.10
N PRO A 100 9.74 -1.32 -1.33
CA PRO A 100 8.90 -0.39 -2.07
C PRO A 100 7.63 -1.04 -2.66
N ILE A 101 7.36 -2.31 -2.34
CA ILE A 101 6.19 -3.04 -2.82
C ILE A 101 4.92 -2.52 -2.13
N PRO A 102 3.78 -2.42 -2.83
CA PRO A 102 2.53 -2.03 -2.21
C PRO A 102 2.11 -2.98 -1.07
N ASP A 103 1.94 -2.43 0.12
CA ASP A 103 1.60 -3.17 1.34
C ASP A 103 0.12 -3.56 1.46
N SER A 104 -0.71 -3.16 0.48
CA SER A 104 -2.15 -3.43 0.44
C SER A 104 -2.50 -4.93 0.55
N ALA A 105 -1.67 -5.81 -0.01
CA ALA A 105 -1.88 -7.26 0.07
C ALA A 105 -1.77 -7.75 1.53
N VAL A 106 -0.74 -7.32 2.26
CA VAL A 106 -0.50 -7.73 3.65
C VAL A 106 -1.58 -7.20 4.58
N ARG A 107 -2.08 -5.97 4.34
CA ARG A 107 -3.18 -5.35 5.09
C ARG A 107 -4.47 -6.17 5.02
N VAL A 108 -4.73 -6.83 3.89
CA VAL A 108 -5.91 -7.69 3.70
C VAL A 108 -5.63 -9.11 4.18
N LEU A 109 -4.44 -9.66 3.91
CA LEU A 109 -4.10 -11.04 4.26
C LEU A 109 -3.98 -11.26 5.77
N ALA A 110 -3.49 -10.27 6.54
CA ALA A 110 -3.31 -10.41 7.98
C ALA A 110 -4.65 -10.67 8.72
N PRO A 111 -5.73 -9.87 8.55
CA PRO A 111 -7.02 -10.17 9.17
C PRO A 111 -7.67 -11.43 8.58
N LEU A 112 -7.57 -11.70 7.26
CA LEU A 112 -8.09 -12.93 6.66
C LEU A 112 -7.41 -14.20 7.22
N ALA A 113 -6.11 -14.12 7.51
CA ALA A 113 -5.34 -15.18 8.16
C ALA A 113 -5.59 -15.26 9.67
N ARG A 114 -6.39 -14.35 10.26
CA ARG A 114 -6.60 -14.18 11.70
C ARG A 114 -5.27 -14.03 12.46
N TYR A 115 -4.31 -13.35 11.84
CA TYR A 115 -3.01 -13.12 12.45
C TYR A 115 -3.13 -12.15 13.64
N PRO A 116 -2.58 -12.44 14.84
CA PRO A 116 -2.79 -11.62 16.02
C PRO A 116 -2.38 -10.16 15.82
N LEU A 117 -3.30 -9.22 16.07
CA LEU A 117 -3.10 -7.78 15.84
C LEU A 117 -1.80 -7.24 16.49
N PRO A 118 -1.43 -7.56 17.75
CA PRO A 118 -0.18 -7.05 18.32
C PRO A 118 1.06 -7.51 17.56
N LYS A 119 1.09 -8.76 17.09
CA LYS A 119 2.20 -9.29 16.29
C LYS A 119 2.24 -8.64 14.91
N PHE A 120 1.08 -8.40 14.31
CA PHE A 120 0.98 -7.65 13.05
C PHE A 120 1.53 -6.23 13.20
N LEU A 121 1.10 -5.48 14.23
CA LEU A 121 1.60 -4.13 14.48
C LEU A 121 3.10 -4.10 14.79
N GLY A 122 3.62 -5.10 15.50
CA GLY A 122 5.06 -5.24 15.72
C GLY A 122 5.84 -5.45 14.42
N ALA A 123 5.34 -6.28 13.51
CA ALA A 123 5.93 -6.47 12.19
C ALA A 123 5.84 -5.21 11.30
N VAL A 124 4.71 -4.49 11.38
CA VAL A 124 4.52 -3.19 10.73
C VAL A 124 5.55 -2.18 11.23
N ALA A 125 5.71 -2.05 12.53
CA ALA A 125 6.66 -1.12 13.14
C ALA A 125 8.10 -1.46 12.75
N LEU A 126 8.47 -2.75 12.78
CA LEU A 126 9.80 -3.22 12.41
C LEU A 126 10.16 -2.93 10.94
N GLY A 127 9.21 -3.08 10.03
CA GLY A 127 9.45 -2.77 8.61
C GLY A 127 9.39 -1.27 8.32
N ARG A 128 8.48 -0.54 8.96
CA ARG A 128 8.22 0.87 8.66
C ARG A 128 9.25 1.82 9.26
N PHE A 129 9.69 1.57 10.49
CA PHE A 129 10.65 2.44 11.15
C PHE A 129 11.96 2.62 10.35
N PRO A 130 12.68 1.55 9.93
CA PRO A 130 13.90 1.71 9.15
C PRO A 130 13.62 2.33 7.78
N ARG A 131 12.51 2.01 7.12
CA ARG A 131 12.11 2.64 5.86
C ARG A 131 11.95 4.16 6.01
N LEU A 132 11.19 4.60 7.02
CA LEU A 132 10.97 6.03 7.25
C LEU A 132 12.25 6.74 7.68
N LEU A 133 13.10 6.07 8.47
CA LEU A 133 14.40 6.59 8.88
C LEU A 133 15.31 6.85 7.66
N LEU A 134 15.36 5.91 6.72
CA LEU A 134 16.13 6.06 5.49
C LEU A 134 15.58 7.21 4.63
N ILE A 135 14.26 7.27 4.41
CA ILE A 135 13.65 8.33 3.61
C ILE A 135 13.85 9.70 4.25
N ALA A 136 13.63 9.82 5.57
CA ALA A 136 13.84 11.08 6.28
C ALA A 136 15.32 11.48 6.33
N GLY A 137 16.23 10.50 6.49
CA GLY A 137 17.68 10.75 6.46
C GLY A 137 18.13 11.30 5.11
N VAL A 138 17.72 10.67 4.02
CA VAL A 138 18.01 11.16 2.66
C VAL A 138 17.36 12.52 2.42
N GLY A 139 16.11 12.73 2.88
CA GLY A 139 15.41 14.01 2.73
C GLY A 139 16.07 15.17 3.47
N GLY A 140 16.75 14.90 4.58
CA GLY A 140 17.55 15.90 5.31
C GLY A 140 18.86 16.27 4.61
N LEU A 141 19.42 15.36 3.81
CA LEU A 141 20.69 15.56 3.10
C LEU A 141 20.51 16.22 1.72
N VAL A 142 19.39 15.94 1.06
CA VAL A 142 19.14 16.43 -0.31
C VAL A 142 18.20 17.64 -0.27
N PRO A 143 18.64 18.83 -0.73
CA PRO A 143 17.79 20.01 -0.81
C PRO A 143 16.78 19.88 -1.97
N VAL A 144 15.77 19.02 -1.82
CA VAL A 144 14.70 18.89 -2.82
C VAL A 144 13.81 20.14 -2.76
N PRO A 145 13.68 20.93 -3.83
CA PRO A 145 12.83 22.12 -3.80
C PRO A 145 11.36 21.73 -3.60
N THR A 146 10.61 22.55 -2.87
CA THR A 146 9.21 22.25 -2.47
C THR A 146 8.30 21.99 -3.68
N TRP A 147 8.53 22.70 -4.80
CA TRP A 147 7.82 22.46 -6.05
C TRP A 147 8.14 21.11 -6.67
N GLY A 148 9.37 20.60 -6.49
CA GLY A 148 9.76 19.24 -6.94
C GLY A 148 9.05 18.15 -6.14
N LEU A 149 8.82 18.34 -4.83
CA LEU A 149 8.06 17.44 -3.99
C LEU A 149 6.57 17.40 -4.40
N LEU A 150 5.99 18.58 -4.64
CA LEU A 150 4.60 18.69 -5.09
C LEU A 150 4.44 18.12 -6.52
N GLY A 151 5.31 18.53 -7.45
CA GLY A 151 5.28 18.04 -8.83
C GLY A 151 5.52 16.52 -8.93
N GLY A 152 6.49 16.00 -8.20
CA GLY A 152 6.76 14.56 -8.11
C GLY A 152 5.58 13.79 -7.51
N GLY A 153 4.96 14.32 -6.44
CA GLY A 153 3.76 13.73 -5.85
C GLY A 153 2.58 13.69 -6.82
N VAL A 154 2.31 14.80 -7.50
CA VAL A 154 1.24 14.88 -8.53
C VAL A 154 1.52 13.94 -9.71
N ALA A 155 2.77 13.89 -10.19
CA ALA A 155 3.17 12.98 -11.28
C ALA A 155 2.98 11.52 -10.90
N LEU A 156 3.36 11.12 -9.68
CA LEU A 156 3.19 9.75 -9.17
C LEU A 156 1.71 9.38 -8.99
N VAL A 157 0.88 10.30 -8.50
CA VAL A 157 -0.58 10.11 -8.43
C VAL A 157 -1.17 9.99 -9.84
N GLY A 158 -0.74 10.83 -10.78
CA GLY A 158 -1.16 10.77 -12.17
C GLY A 158 -0.77 9.45 -12.86
N LEU A 159 0.46 8.97 -12.63
CA LEU A 159 0.92 7.67 -13.11
C LEU A 159 0.14 6.51 -12.48
N ALA A 160 -0.13 6.58 -11.18
CA ALA A 160 -0.92 5.57 -10.47
C ALA A 160 -2.37 5.52 -11.00
N ALA A 161 -2.99 6.67 -11.21
CA ALA A 161 -4.32 6.79 -11.82
C ALA A 161 -4.32 6.32 -13.29
N GLY A 162 -3.27 6.67 -14.06
CA GLY A 162 -3.11 6.26 -15.46
C GLY A 162 -2.94 4.75 -15.64
N ARG A 163 -2.37 4.04 -14.68
CA ARG A 163 -2.23 2.56 -14.72
C ARG A 163 -3.57 1.83 -14.83
N HIS A 164 -4.64 2.38 -14.25
CA HIS A 164 -5.99 1.81 -14.38
C HIS A 164 -6.51 1.93 -15.82
N HIS A 165 -6.26 3.03 -16.50
CA HIS A 165 -6.65 3.23 -17.89
C HIS A 165 -5.82 2.37 -18.85
N VAL A 166 -4.50 2.25 -18.63
CA VAL A 166 -3.62 1.38 -19.43
C VAL A 166 -4.01 -0.10 -19.26
N ALA A 167 -4.30 -0.55 -18.04
CA ALA A 167 -4.73 -1.94 -17.80
C ALA A 167 -6.10 -2.25 -18.41
N SER A 168 -7.03 -1.28 -18.49
CA SER A 168 -8.32 -1.44 -19.15
C SER A 168 -8.17 -1.46 -20.67
N ALA A 169 -7.33 -0.61 -21.24
CA ALA A 169 -7.01 -0.59 -22.68
C ALA A 169 -6.34 -1.91 -23.11
N PHE A 170 -5.42 -2.44 -22.31
CA PHE A 170 -4.76 -3.74 -22.58
C PHE A 170 -5.72 -4.92 -22.51
N ARG A 171 -6.68 -4.91 -21.58
CA ARG A 171 -7.76 -5.92 -21.52
C ARG A 171 -8.67 -5.86 -22.74
N TRP A 172 -9.04 -4.65 -23.17
CA TRP A 172 -9.85 -4.42 -24.36
C TRP A 172 -9.14 -4.88 -25.63
N LEU A 173 -7.85 -4.55 -25.81
CA LEU A 173 -7.03 -5.02 -26.91
C LEU A 173 -6.91 -6.55 -26.93
N ARG A 174 -6.68 -7.18 -25.78
CA ARG A 174 -6.57 -8.63 -25.67
C ARG A 174 -7.92 -9.35 -25.94
N ALA A 175 -9.04 -8.75 -25.60
CA ALA A 175 -10.37 -9.27 -25.94
C ALA A 175 -10.58 -9.18 -27.46
N ARG A 176 -10.29 -8.03 -28.07
CA ARG A 176 -10.44 -7.83 -29.50
C ARG A 176 -9.53 -8.72 -30.36
N TYR A 177 -8.32 -8.99 -29.87
CA TYR A 177 -7.39 -9.92 -30.52
C TYR A 177 -7.89 -11.38 -30.52
N ARG A 178 -8.55 -11.81 -29.42
CA ARG A 178 -9.18 -13.13 -29.35
C ARG A 178 -10.37 -13.27 -30.30
N ASP A 179 -11.19 -12.23 -30.42
CA ASP A 179 -12.35 -12.24 -31.32
C ASP A 179 -11.93 -12.31 -32.80
N LEU A 180 -10.86 -11.60 -33.18
CA LEU A 180 -10.30 -11.66 -34.54
C LEU A 180 -9.75 -13.05 -34.88
N HIS A 181 -9.09 -13.72 -33.93
CA HIS A 181 -8.60 -15.08 -34.14
C HIS A 181 -9.72 -16.13 -34.17
N ALA A 182 -10.79 -15.94 -33.39
CA ALA A 182 -11.95 -16.84 -33.42
C ALA A 182 -12.67 -16.80 -34.77
N VAL A 183 -12.79 -15.62 -35.38
CA VAL A 183 -13.38 -15.45 -36.72
C VAL A 183 -12.51 -16.05 -37.82
N SER A 184 -11.18 -15.93 -37.71
CA SER A 184 -10.24 -16.52 -38.68
C SER A 184 -10.26 -18.04 -38.68
N VAL A 185 -10.43 -18.69 -37.52
CA VAL A 185 -10.49 -20.16 -37.41
C VAL A 185 -11.86 -20.70 -37.85
N ALA A 186 -12.95 -19.94 -37.69
CA ALA A 186 -14.26 -20.34 -38.17
C ALA A 186 -14.42 -20.26 -39.68
N GLY A 187 -13.68 -19.33 -40.35
CA GLY A 187 -13.72 -19.16 -41.80
C GLY A 187 -12.93 -20.21 -42.62
N PHE A 188 -12.18 -21.10 -41.97
CA PHE A 188 -11.36 -22.14 -42.64
C PHE A 188 -11.98 -23.56 -42.61
N ARG A 189 -13.26 -23.65 -42.21
CA ARG A 189 -14.02 -24.92 -42.18
C ARG A 189 -15.20 -24.87 -43.17
N LEU A 190 -14.98 -24.52 -44.42
CA LEU A 190 -15.88 -24.74 -45.53
C LEU A 190 -15.16 -25.47 -46.66
#